data_1141e76e4f326b1c693860f9f9d501df
#
_entry.id   1141e76e4f326b1c693860f9f9d501df
#
_cell.length_a   1.000
_cell.length_b   1.000
_cell.length_c   1.000
_cell.angle_alpha   90.00
_cell.angle_beta   90.00
_cell.angle_gamma   90.00
#
_symmetry.space_group_name_H-M   'P 1'
#
loop_
_entity.id
_entity.type
_entity.pdbx_description
1 polymer ?
#
loop_
_entity_poly.entity_id
_entity_poly.type
_entity_poly.pdbx_seq_one_letter_code
_entity_poly.pdbx_strand_id
1 'polypeptide(L)'
;MIDLNILIVEGNIREDSEFFIKAAGASAADNLKNLILKIEPSIKTEIVNPGHDEETSYALKNINKFNGIVFTGGAMRINDMTDVIKKHIKFASDCFNQNKKILAICWGLQVCSTAAGGKVNPGKNGAHI
;
A
#
# COMPACT_ATOMS: atom_id res chain seq x y z
N MET A 1 -21.20 -4.92 -16.27
CA MET A 1 -20.32 -3.84 -15.76
C MET A 1 -19.98 -4.10 -14.31
N ILE A 2 -18.70 -4.05 -13.97
CA ILE A 2 -18.26 -4.25 -12.59
C ILE A 2 -18.27 -2.90 -11.87
N ASP A 3 -18.97 -2.83 -10.74
CA ASP A 3 -19.04 -1.62 -9.91
C ASP A 3 -18.17 -1.84 -8.66
N LEU A 4 -16.85 -1.70 -8.84
CA LEU A 4 -15.87 -1.85 -7.79
C LEU A 4 -15.09 -0.57 -7.57
N ASN A 5 -14.84 -0.26 -6.30
CA ASN A 5 -13.94 0.80 -5.85
C ASN A 5 -12.76 0.16 -5.12
N ILE A 6 -11.56 0.42 -5.57
CA ILE A 6 -10.33 -0.13 -5.00
C ILE A 6 -9.47 1.01 -4.45
N LEU A 7 -9.07 0.88 -3.20
CA LEU A 7 -8.07 1.77 -2.59
C LEU A 7 -6.69 1.17 -2.80
N ILE A 8 -5.80 1.93 -3.41
CA ILE A 8 -4.41 1.52 -3.64
C ILE A 8 -3.52 2.28 -2.66
N VAL A 9 -2.78 1.53 -1.85
CA VAL A 9 -1.89 2.10 -0.83
C VAL A 9 -0.47 2.10 -1.38
N GLU A 10 0.10 3.30 -1.59
CA GLU A 10 1.44 3.46 -2.13
C GLU A 10 2.49 2.98 -1.13
N GLY A 11 3.37 2.07 -1.56
CA GLY A 11 4.40 1.49 -0.70
C GLY A 11 5.63 2.35 -0.51
N ASN A 12 5.83 3.40 -1.30
CA ASN A 12 6.98 4.29 -1.20
C ASN A 12 6.62 5.60 -0.50
N ILE A 13 7.60 6.27 0.11
CA ILE A 13 7.44 7.65 0.53
C ILE A 13 7.48 8.56 -0.71
N ARG A 14 6.91 9.76 -0.59
CA ARG A 14 6.78 10.66 -1.75
C ARG A 14 8.14 11.03 -2.36
N GLU A 15 9.14 11.26 -1.54
CA GLU A 15 10.49 11.59 -1.96
C GLU A 15 11.14 10.45 -2.76
N ASP A 16 10.96 9.22 -2.31
CA ASP A 16 11.45 8.04 -3.03
C ASP A 16 10.63 7.76 -4.28
N SER A 17 9.37 8.17 -4.31
CA SER A 17 8.51 8.03 -5.48
C SER A 17 9.04 8.81 -6.67
N GLU A 18 9.64 9.98 -6.47
CA GLU A 18 10.23 10.76 -7.58
C GLU A 18 11.35 9.98 -8.27
N PHE A 19 12.24 9.35 -7.50
CA PHE A 19 13.29 8.49 -8.05
C PHE A 19 12.68 7.29 -8.79
N PHE A 20 11.68 6.66 -8.20
CA PHE A 20 10.99 5.52 -8.79
C PHE A 20 10.29 5.90 -10.10
N ILE A 21 9.68 7.07 -10.16
CA ILE A 21 9.02 7.59 -11.37
C ILE A 21 10.04 7.79 -12.49
N LYS A 22 11.23 8.33 -12.18
CA LYS A 22 12.29 8.49 -13.19
C LYS A 22 12.76 7.14 -13.74
N ALA A 23 12.85 6.12 -12.90
CA ALA A 23 13.35 4.80 -13.31
C ALA A 23 12.27 3.96 -14.00
N ALA A 24 11.04 4.01 -13.55
CA ALA A 24 9.95 3.12 -13.97
C ALA A 24 8.82 3.83 -14.73
N GLY A 25 8.87 5.15 -14.86
CA GLY A 25 7.87 5.95 -15.58
C GLY A 25 6.65 6.36 -14.77
N ALA A 26 6.40 5.73 -13.62
CA ALA A 26 5.27 6.04 -12.75
C ALA A 26 5.53 5.50 -11.35
N SER A 27 4.76 5.97 -10.35
CA SER A 27 4.81 5.40 -9.01
C SER A 27 4.30 3.96 -8.99
N ALA A 28 4.59 3.21 -7.94
CA ALA A 28 4.10 1.84 -7.80
C ALA A 28 2.57 1.80 -7.83
N ALA A 29 1.92 2.73 -7.14
CA ALA A 29 0.46 2.82 -7.13
C ALA A 29 -0.10 3.17 -8.50
N ASP A 30 0.50 4.13 -9.22
CA ASP A 30 0.06 4.51 -10.56
C ASP A 30 0.24 3.36 -11.56
N ASN A 31 1.35 2.62 -11.48
CA ASN A 31 1.57 1.46 -12.32
C ASN A 31 0.49 0.40 -12.09
N LEU A 32 0.15 0.14 -10.83
CA LEU A 32 -0.90 -0.82 -10.49
C LEU A 32 -2.28 -0.32 -10.95
N LYS A 33 -2.57 0.95 -10.75
CA LYS A 33 -3.81 1.58 -11.22
C LYS A 33 -3.96 1.41 -12.73
N ASN A 34 -2.91 1.71 -13.49
CA ASN A 34 -2.93 1.60 -14.95
C ASN A 34 -3.15 0.15 -15.38
N LEU A 35 -2.54 -0.81 -14.70
CA LEU A 35 -2.75 -2.23 -14.97
C LEU A 35 -4.19 -2.65 -14.70
N ILE A 36 -4.76 -2.25 -13.58
CA ILE A 36 -6.15 -2.55 -13.22
C ILE A 36 -7.10 -2.00 -14.27
N LEU A 37 -6.92 -0.73 -14.65
CA LEU A 37 -7.79 -0.07 -15.62
C LEU A 37 -7.64 -0.65 -17.04
N LYS A 38 -6.48 -1.22 -17.36
CA LYS A 38 -6.27 -1.92 -18.63
C LYS A 38 -7.04 -3.24 -18.66
N ILE A 39 -7.12 -3.94 -17.52
CA ILE A 39 -7.83 -5.21 -17.42
C ILE A 39 -9.35 -5.00 -17.36
N GLU A 40 -9.79 -4.04 -16.54
CA GLU A 40 -11.21 -3.71 -16.35
C GLU A 40 -11.40 -2.20 -16.17
N PRO A 41 -11.69 -1.47 -17.25
CA PRO A 41 -11.79 0.00 -17.22
C PRO A 41 -12.90 0.55 -16.32
N SER A 42 -13.88 -0.27 -15.93
CA SER A 42 -15.00 0.19 -15.09
C SER A 42 -14.64 0.25 -13.60
N ILE A 43 -13.51 -0.32 -13.19
CA ILE A 43 -13.07 -0.26 -11.78
C ILE A 43 -12.64 1.18 -11.45
N LYS A 44 -13.17 1.69 -10.35
CA LYS A 44 -12.74 2.99 -9.80
C LYS A 44 -11.61 2.77 -8.81
N THR A 45 -10.61 3.63 -8.85
CA THR A 45 -9.43 3.53 -7.98
C THR A 45 -9.16 4.87 -7.32
N GLU A 46 -8.66 4.82 -6.08
CA GLU A 46 -8.08 5.96 -5.38
C GLU A 46 -6.76 5.54 -4.78
N ILE A 47 -5.83 6.47 -4.66
CA ILE A 47 -4.48 6.22 -4.14
C ILE A 47 -4.32 6.97 -2.83
N VAL A 48 -3.70 6.30 -1.83
CA VAL A 48 -3.37 6.91 -0.54
C VAL A 48 -1.89 6.68 -0.24
N ASN A 49 -1.24 7.72 0.31
CA ASN A 49 0.13 7.66 0.83
C ASN A 49 0.08 7.62 2.35
N PRO A 50 0.42 6.48 3.00
CA PRO A 50 0.33 6.38 4.46
C PRO A 50 1.25 7.33 5.23
N GLY A 51 2.29 7.85 4.58
CA GLY A 51 3.14 8.89 5.18
C GLY A 51 2.46 10.25 5.36
N HIS A 52 1.30 10.45 4.77
CA HIS A 52 0.55 11.71 4.81
C HIS A 52 -0.72 11.53 5.62
N ASP A 53 -0.75 12.15 6.80
CA ASP A 53 -1.86 11.96 7.76
C ASP A 53 -3.21 12.44 7.21
N GLU A 54 -3.21 13.48 6.39
CA GLU A 54 -4.44 13.96 5.76
C GLU A 54 -5.04 12.93 4.81
N GLU A 55 -4.18 12.27 4.02
CA GLU A 55 -4.63 11.24 3.08
C GLU A 55 -5.16 10.01 3.81
N THR A 56 -4.46 9.54 4.85
CA THR A 56 -4.93 8.38 5.62
C THR A 56 -6.21 8.69 6.38
N SER A 57 -6.34 9.88 6.96
CA SER A 57 -7.57 10.30 7.63
C SER A 57 -8.75 10.31 6.66
N TYR A 58 -8.57 10.86 5.47
CA TYR A 58 -9.61 10.88 4.44
C TYR A 58 -9.99 9.44 4.04
N ALA A 59 -9.00 8.59 3.77
CA ALA A 59 -9.25 7.22 3.36
C ALA A 59 -10.01 6.43 4.42
N LEU A 60 -9.62 6.54 5.69
CA LEU A 60 -10.30 5.86 6.79
C LEU A 60 -11.71 6.37 7.01
N LYS A 61 -11.91 7.68 6.90
CA LYS A 61 -13.25 8.28 7.01
C LYS A 61 -14.20 7.79 5.91
N ASN A 62 -13.67 7.51 4.73
CA ASN A 62 -14.43 7.07 3.56
C ASN A 62 -14.23 5.57 3.25
N ILE A 63 -13.75 4.81 4.22
CA ILE A 63 -13.34 3.41 3.98
C ILE A 63 -14.48 2.54 3.45
N ASN A 64 -15.71 2.84 3.80
CA ASN A 64 -16.86 2.03 3.41
C ASN A 64 -17.19 2.12 1.92
N LYS A 65 -16.68 3.10 1.20
CA LYS A 65 -16.89 3.17 -0.25
C LYS A 65 -16.00 2.20 -1.03
N PHE A 66 -14.96 1.65 -0.40
CA PHE A 66 -14.03 0.74 -1.06
C PHE A 66 -14.45 -0.71 -0.86
N ASN A 67 -14.41 -1.49 -1.94
CA ASN A 67 -14.66 -2.93 -1.91
C ASN A 67 -13.42 -3.73 -1.53
N GLY A 68 -12.24 -3.21 -1.82
CA GLY A 68 -10.98 -3.83 -1.50
C GLY A 68 -9.84 -2.83 -1.38
N ILE A 69 -8.77 -3.26 -0.76
CA ILE A 69 -7.57 -2.45 -0.52
C ILE A 69 -6.36 -3.22 -1.00
N VAL A 70 -5.50 -2.58 -1.80
CA VAL A 70 -4.26 -3.19 -2.29
C VAL A 70 -3.07 -2.39 -1.75
N PHE A 71 -2.17 -3.06 -1.04
CA PHE A 71 -0.90 -2.50 -0.58
C PHE A 71 0.18 -2.86 -1.59
N THR A 72 0.79 -1.87 -2.21
CA THR A 72 1.80 -2.09 -3.25
C THR A 72 3.17 -2.44 -2.69
N GLY A 73 4.07 -2.88 -3.55
CA GLY A 73 5.49 -2.98 -3.26
C GLY A 73 6.10 -1.61 -3.01
N GLY A 74 7.29 -1.61 -2.42
CA GLY A 74 8.05 -0.40 -2.11
C GLY A 74 9.50 -0.72 -1.78
N ALA A 75 10.31 0.32 -1.65
CA ALA A 75 11.75 0.19 -1.47
C ALA A 75 12.21 0.28 0.00
N MET A 76 11.31 0.58 0.93
CA MET A 76 11.67 0.71 2.34
C MET A 76 11.99 -0.65 2.99
N ARG A 77 12.70 -0.61 4.10
CA ARG A 77 13.01 -1.78 4.93
C ARG A 77 12.22 -1.72 6.22
N ILE A 78 11.38 -2.71 6.45
CA ILE A 78 10.46 -2.72 7.61
C ILE A 78 11.21 -2.64 8.94
N ASN A 79 12.37 -3.28 9.05
CA ASN A 79 13.14 -3.30 10.30
C ASN A 79 13.82 -1.99 10.64
N ASP A 80 13.87 -1.01 9.72
CA ASP A 80 14.39 0.32 10.01
C ASP A 80 13.46 1.12 10.92
N MET A 81 12.18 0.77 10.97
CA MET A 81 11.16 1.33 11.85
C MET A 81 11.18 2.86 11.96
N THR A 82 11.34 3.52 10.81
CA THR A 82 11.25 4.98 10.73
C THR A 82 9.82 5.44 11.05
N ASP A 83 9.64 6.73 11.30
CA ASP A 83 8.30 7.26 11.57
C ASP A 83 7.34 7.03 10.42
N VAL A 84 7.81 7.15 9.18
CA VAL A 84 7.00 6.85 7.98
C VAL A 84 6.59 5.38 7.96
N ILE A 85 7.51 4.46 8.24
CA ILE A 85 7.20 3.03 8.29
C ILE A 85 6.15 2.74 9.36
N LYS A 86 6.26 3.36 10.53
CA LYS A 86 5.26 3.23 11.60
C LYS A 86 3.88 3.72 11.15
N LYS A 87 3.83 4.79 10.36
CA LYS A 87 2.57 5.28 9.77
C LYS A 87 1.97 4.28 8.79
N HIS A 88 2.79 3.63 7.97
CA HIS A 88 2.34 2.56 7.09
C HIS A 88 1.75 1.39 7.88
N ILE A 89 2.44 0.95 8.94
CA ILE A 89 1.96 -0.15 9.80
C ILE A 89 0.66 0.24 10.49
N LYS A 90 0.57 1.46 11.02
CA LYS A 90 -0.65 1.94 11.66
C LYS A 90 -1.83 1.98 10.70
N PHE A 91 -1.62 2.48 9.49
CA PHE A 91 -2.68 2.51 8.49
C PHE A 91 -3.16 1.10 8.14
N ALA A 92 -2.24 0.15 7.96
CA ALA A 92 -2.61 -1.25 7.71
C ALA A 92 -3.42 -1.82 8.86
N SER A 93 -3.01 -1.55 10.11
CA SER A 93 -3.76 -1.98 11.30
C SER A 93 -5.17 -1.39 11.32
N ASP A 94 -5.30 -0.11 11.02
CA ASP A 94 -6.60 0.56 10.95
C ASP A 94 -7.48 -0.05 9.85
N CYS A 95 -6.89 -0.42 8.70
CA CYS A 95 -7.62 -1.10 7.62
C CYS A 95 -8.11 -2.49 8.05
N PHE A 96 -7.29 -3.26 8.76
CA PHE A 96 -7.70 -4.56 9.28
C PHE A 96 -8.92 -4.43 10.20
N ASN A 97 -8.96 -3.38 11.02
CA ASN A 97 -10.07 -3.14 11.95
C ASN A 97 -11.38 -2.78 11.22
N GLN A 98 -11.31 -2.42 9.94
CA GLN A 98 -12.50 -2.12 9.13
C GLN A 98 -13.06 -3.33 8.40
N ASN A 99 -12.47 -4.50 8.59
CA ASN A 99 -12.95 -5.77 8.03
C ASN A 99 -13.05 -5.75 6.49
N LYS A 100 -12.09 -5.13 5.82
CA LYS A 100 -12.02 -5.05 4.36
C LYS A 100 -11.14 -6.16 3.78
N LYS A 101 -11.39 -6.52 2.53
CA LYS A 101 -10.53 -7.44 1.78
C LYS A 101 -9.23 -6.74 1.42
N ILE A 102 -8.11 -7.34 1.77
CA ILE A 102 -6.79 -6.76 1.57
C ILE A 102 -5.93 -7.69 0.74
N LEU A 103 -5.32 -7.15 -0.32
CA LEU A 103 -4.24 -7.78 -1.06
C LEU A 103 -2.94 -7.03 -0.75
N ALA A 104 -1.92 -7.76 -0.37
CA ALA A 104 -0.62 -7.17 -0.01
C ALA A 104 0.48 -7.76 -0.89
N ILE A 105 1.30 -6.88 -1.50
CA ILE A 105 2.33 -7.27 -2.46
C ILE A 105 3.69 -6.81 -1.94
N CYS A 106 4.67 -7.71 -1.87
CA CYS A 106 6.06 -7.40 -1.50
C CYS A 106 6.18 -6.60 -0.20
N TRP A 107 6.59 -5.34 -0.27
CA TRP A 107 6.63 -4.41 0.86
C TRP A 107 5.28 -4.35 1.58
N GLY A 108 4.18 -4.27 0.81
CA GLY A 108 2.83 -4.29 1.37
C GLY A 108 2.59 -5.53 2.23
N LEU A 109 3.09 -6.70 1.80
CA LEU A 109 2.98 -7.91 2.60
C LEU A 109 3.74 -7.80 3.92
N GLN A 110 4.94 -7.22 3.92
CA GLN A 110 5.72 -6.98 5.14
C GLN A 110 4.98 -6.07 6.11
N VAL A 111 4.42 -4.96 5.61
CA VAL A 111 3.65 -4.01 6.41
C VAL A 111 2.41 -4.68 7.01
N CYS A 112 1.63 -5.36 6.20
CA CYS A 112 0.40 -6.01 6.64
C CYS A 112 0.67 -7.16 7.62
N SER A 113 1.72 -7.95 7.38
CA SER A 113 2.13 -9.02 8.31
C SER A 113 2.53 -8.45 9.66
N THR A 114 3.29 -7.36 9.66
CA THR A 114 3.70 -6.68 10.90
C THR A 114 2.49 -6.11 11.64
N ALA A 115 1.57 -5.46 10.93
CA ALA A 115 0.34 -4.91 11.51
C ALA A 115 -0.54 -6.00 12.13
N ALA A 116 -0.50 -7.20 11.57
CA ALA A 116 -1.26 -8.36 12.09
C ALA A 116 -0.54 -9.10 13.22
N GLY A 117 0.61 -8.61 13.68
CA GLY A 117 1.37 -9.19 14.79
C GLY A 117 2.49 -10.13 14.38
N GLY A 118 2.76 -10.26 13.09
CA GLY A 118 3.87 -11.06 12.58
C GLY A 118 5.22 -10.34 12.68
N LYS A 119 6.26 -11.04 12.30
CA LYS A 119 7.62 -10.50 12.26
C LYS A 119 8.23 -10.75 10.88
N VAL A 120 9.01 -9.77 10.41
CA VAL A 120 9.81 -9.89 9.20
C VAL A 120 11.27 -10.03 9.63
N ASN A 121 11.89 -11.14 9.28
CA ASN A 121 13.29 -11.39 9.62
C ASN A 121 14.11 -11.57 8.34
N PRO A 122 15.37 -11.09 8.32
CA PRO A 122 16.29 -11.42 7.24
C PRO A 122 16.53 -12.95 7.22
N GLY A 123 16.59 -13.52 6.03
CA GLY A 123 16.98 -14.92 5.89
C GLY A 123 18.45 -15.13 6.26
N LYS A 124 18.86 -16.40 6.43
CA LYS A 124 20.26 -16.77 6.77
C LYS A 124 21.28 -16.21 5.76
N ASN A 125 20.89 -16.07 4.51
CA ASN A 125 21.73 -15.58 3.41
C ASN A 125 21.32 -14.21 2.93
N GLY A 126 20.70 -13.38 3.80
CA GLY A 126 20.18 -12.06 3.47
C GLY A 126 18.66 -12.03 3.39
N ALA A 127 18.11 -10.95 2.83
CA ALA A 127 16.68 -10.81 2.69
C ALA A 127 16.11 -11.74 1.63
N HIS A 128 15.01 -12.40 1.94
CA HIS A 128 14.24 -13.20 1.00
C HIS A 128 12.91 -12.52 0.70
N ILE A 129 12.52 -12.61 -0.53
CA ILE A 129 11.25 -12.08 -1.01
C ILE A 129 10.29 -13.23 -1.26
#